data_ea0f0c6066e9aa56bb460210f84f49e0
#
_entry.id   ea0f0c6066e9aa56bb460210f84f49e0
#
_cell.length_a   1.000
_cell.length_b   1.000
_cell.length_c   1.000
_cell.angle_alpha   90.00
_cell.angle_beta   90.00
_cell.angle_gamma   90.00
#
_symmetry.space_group_name_H-M   'P 1'
#
loop_
_entity.id
_entity.type
_entity.pdbx_description
1 polymer ?
#
loop_
_entity_poly.entity_id
_entity_poly.type
_entity_poly.pdbx_seq_one_letter_code
_entity_poly.pdbx_strand_id
1 'polypeptide(L)'
;MDTTRDIIFRNFKLNDASVASQIDAGDGLGKGITGCVIDDFDPDDVDVVQFSEKRAEADGMDVGTPFLGGRRIRLSGTVYGTTRALCYDNLWQLRAVMSPVLASREIPGDKGYLPMYFAVPTNDLNYAGAIAMRALVMPKAFRAPINRDQQGGDDGDGLAIPWTALMLMRDPLFEGETPQDIYFTDTVITSGGTAAATGNLITKTAHGLTTDDRIYFTTLTGGTGLSLNTSYYVISSGLTVDDFKVSTTQGGGAVDITADYASVAFAKFQTITGNFLNRGTYNSPLNMLFAVGAQAGTITVTTAGSNFTIAIPASTGQRLIRFKRDKIITAEESGVETLRRSWLTFQQSTTWPLIPAGTSPYTVTINGCVLDPGATDGSHMWFWEQYA
;
A
#
# COMPACT_ATOMS: atom_id res chain seq x y z
N MET A 1 15.91 26.28 7.77
CA MET A 1 15.21 25.58 8.88
C MET A 1 15.59 24.12 8.80
N ASP A 2 15.94 23.57 9.90
CA ASP A 2 16.34 22.15 9.96
C ASP A 2 15.05 21.32 9.84
N THR A 3 14.72 20.90 8.61
CA THR A 3 13.50 20.13 8.29
C THR A 3 13.45 18.76 8.99
N THR A 4 14.56 18.36 9.62
CA THR A 4 14.69 17.07 10.31
C THR A 4 13.99 17.00 11.66
N ARG A 5 13.48 18.12 12.18
CA ARG A 5 12.80 18.17 13.49
C ARG A 5 11.30 18.41 13.45
N ASP A 6 10.74 18.51 12.25
CA ASP A 6 9.31 18.74 12.11
C ASP A 6 8.54 17.46 12.44
N ILE A 7 7.65 17.52 13.42
CA ILE A 7 6.71 16.46 13.75
C ILE A 7 5.31 16.96 13.42
N ILE A 8 4.62 16.22 12.54
CA ILE A 8 3.25 16.53 12.14
C ILE A 8 2.32 15.46 12.69
N PHE A 9 1.34 15.86 13.45
CA PHE A 9 0.31 14.98 13.99
C PHE A 9 -1.08 15.61 13.83
N ARG A 10 -2.04 14.84 13.30
CA ARG A 10 -3.40 15.32 13.00
C ARG A 10 -3.42 16.61 12.17
N ASN A 11 -2.55 16.68 11.16
CA ASN A 11 -2.35 17.88 10.34
C ASN A 11 -1.86 19.12 11.08
N PHE A 12 -1.37 18.99 12.30
CA PHE A 12 -0.72 20.06 13.04
C PHE A 12 0.79 19.83 13.09
N LYS A 13 1.54 20.86 12.74
CA LYS A 13 2.98 20.90 12.94
C LYS A 13 3.26 21.20 14.41
N LEU A 14 3.86 20.24 15.12
CA LEU A 14 4.08 20.35 16.57
C LEU A 14 5.37 21.12 16.95
N ASN A 15 6.28 21.28 16.00
CA ASN A 15 7.55 21.98 16.23
C ASN A 15 7.61 23.26 15.39
N ASP A 16 6.83 24.26 15.77
CA ASP A 16 6.83 25.58 15.14
C ASP A 16 7.22 26.66 16.16
N ALA A 17 8.49 27.06 16.13
CA ALA A 17 9.02 28.11 16.97
C ALA A 17 8.59 29.54 16.52
N SER A 18 7.96 29.69 15.36
CA SER A 18 7.55 31.00 14.87
C SER A 18 6.34 31.52 15.64
N VAL A 19 6.53 32.60 16.35
CA VAL A 19 5.47 33.28 17.12
C VAL A 19 4.53 34.11 16.21
N ALA A 20 4.83 34.20 14.93
CA ALA A 20 4.27 35.25 14.05
C ALA A 20 3.36 34.74 12.93
N SER A 21 3.20 33.44 12.68
CA SER A 21 2.39 32.99 11.55
C SER A 21 1.50 31.83 11.88
N GLN A 22 0.22 32.07 11.96
CA GLN A 22 -0.76 31.08 11.57
C GLN A 22 -0.55 30.86 10.06
N ILE A 23 0.45 30.09 9.71
CA ILE A 23 0.67 29.70 8.31
C ILE A 23 -0.37 28.63 8.05
N ASP A 24 -1.43 29.05 7.39
CA ASP A 24 -2.15 28.19 6.47
C ASP A 24 -1.16 27.95 5.33
N ALA A 25 -0.27 26.99 5.51
CA ALA A 25 0.59 26.54 4.44
C ALA A 25 -0.37 25.93 3.42
N GLY A 26 -0.51 26.55 2.25
CA GLY A 26 -1.39 26.12 1.18
C GLY A 26 -0.96 24.78 0.53
N ASP A 27 -0.14 24.02 1.24
CA ASP A 27 0.35 22.68 0.94
C ASP A 27 -0.55 21.55 1.50
N GLY A 28 -1.65 21.88 2.15
CA GLY A 28 -2.55 20.89 2.77
C GLY A 28 -2.03 20.28 4.08
N LEU A 29 -0.88 20.71 4.57
CA LEU A 29 -0.24 20.21 5.79
C LEU A 29 -0.66 21.02 7.03
N GLY A 30 -1.90 21.32 7.21
CA GLY A 30 -2.51 21.78 8.45
C GLY A 30 -1.90 23.03 9.13
N LYS A 31 -2.63 23.54 10.10
CA LYS A 31 -2.25 24.71 10.88
C LYS A 31 -1.15 24.35 11.88
N GLY A 32 -0.03 25.07 11.88
CA GLY A 32 0.97 24.98 12.93
C GLY A 32 0.40 25.40 14.29
N ILE A 33 0.87 24.79 15.37
CA ILE A 33 0.67 25.32 16.72
C ILE A 33 1.80 26.30 16.94
N THR A 34 1.51 27.57 16.72
CA THR A 34 2.47 28.66 16.86
C THR A 34 3.08 28.66 18.25
N GLY A 35 4.40 28.71 18.35
CA GLY A 35 5.09 28.76 19.66
C GLY A 35 5.17 27.41 20.39
N CYS A 36 4.92 26.28 19.73
CA CYS A 36 5.20 24.96 20.28
C CYS A 36 6.57 24.48 19.79
N VAL A 37 7.43 24.11 20.71
CA VAL A 37 8.74 23.52 20.43
C VAL A 37 8.81 22.14 21.05
N ILE A 38 9.32 21.17 20.31
CA ILE A 38 9.63 19.83 20.80
C ILE A 38 11.09 19.82 21.23
N ASP A 39 11.31 19.54 22.52
CA ASP A 39 12.64 19.46 23.11
C ASP A 39 13.19 18.05 22.99
N ASP A 40 12.30 17.02 23.07
CA ASP A 40 12.68 15.62 23.03
C ASP A 40 11.62 14.77 22.33
N PHE A 41 12.11 13.87 21.49
CA PHE A 41 11.37 12.82 20.81
C PHE A 41 12.03 11.48 21.12
N ASP A 42 11.42 10.73 22.01
CA ASP A 42 11.93 9.46 22.50
C ASP A 42 10.97 8.31 22.11
N PRO A 43 11.28 7.60 21.04
CA PRO A 43 10.61 6.34 20.74
C PRO A 43 11.21 5.26 21.63
N ASP A 44 10.47 4.83 22.67
CA ASP A 44 10.87 3.69 23.50
C ASP A 44 11.26 2.49 22.61
N ASP A 45 12.14 1.64 23.12
CA ASP A 45 12.45 0.38 22.45
C ASP A 45 11.20 -0.47 22.25
N VAL A 46 11.25 -1.30 21.21
CA VAL A 46 10.15 -2.23 20.92
C VAL A 46 10.09 -3.27 22.02
N ASP A 47 8.95 -3.38 22.69
CA ASP A 47 8.73 -4.47 23.64
C ASP A 47 8.80 -5.81 22.91
N VAL A 48 9.65 -6.72 23.39
CA VAL A 48 9.65 -8.10 22.93
C VAL A 48 8.81 -8.92 23.90
N VAL A 49 7.67 -9.39 23.42
CA VAL A 49 6.79 -10.23 24.23
C VAL A 49 7.12 -11.70 23.95
N GLN A 50 7.52 -12.39 24.99
CA GLN A 50 7.83 -13.80 24.94
C GLN A 50 7.06 -14.54 26.03
N PHE A 51 6.26 -15.52 25.64
CA PHE A 51 5.61 -16.40 26.60
C PHE A 51 6.55 -17.53 26.97
N SER A 52 6.66 -17.77 28.26
CA SER A 52 7.41 -18.91 28.80
C SER A 52 6.53 -19.63 29.82
N GLU A 53 6.39 -20.94 29.68
CA GLU A 53 5.66 -21.78 30.61
C GLU A 53 6.60 -22.86 31.20
N LYS A 54 6.44 -23.13 32.47
CA LYS A 54 7.17 -24.22 33.11
C LYS A 54 6.63 -25.56 32.58
N ARG A 55 7.52 -26.45 32.13
CA ARG A 55 7.14 -27.79 31.70
C ARG A 55 6.51 -28.55 32.85
N ALA A 56 5.37 -29.19 32.58
CA ALA A 56 4.60 -29.88 33.62
C ALA A 56 5.31 -31.13 34.18
N GLU A 57 6.16 -31.78 33.40
CA GLU A 57 6.74 -33.09 33.74
C GLU A 57 8.26 -33.19 33.47
N ALA A 58 8.94 -32.06 33.17
CA ALA A 58 10.38 -32.02 32.90
C ALA A 58 11.03 -30.76 33.46
N ASP A 59 12.32 -30.84 33.73
CA ASP A 59 13.11 -29.67 34.09
C ASP A 59 13.21 -28.72 32.88
N GLY A 60 12.96 -27.44 33.10
CA GLY A 60 13.09 -26.39 32.10
C GLY A 60 11.78 -25.63 31.83
N MET A 61 11.83 -24.76 30.87
CA MET A 61 10.71 -23.92 30.41
C MET A 61 10.48 -24.12 28.94
N ASP A 62 9.22 -24.20 28.53
CA ASP A 62 8.86 -24.01 27.14
C ASP A 62 8.79 -22.52 26.84
N VAL A 63 9.56 -22.11 25.83
CA VAL A 63 9.69 -20.72 25.45
C VAL A 63 9.02 -20.55 24.08
N GLY A 64 7.94 -19.79 24.03
CA GLY A 64 7.24 -19.47 22.79
C GLY A 64 8.11 -18.59 21.88
N THR A 65 7.77 -18.55 20.61
CA THR A 65 8.42 -17.65 19.65
C THR A 65 8.20 -16.20 20.10
N PRO A 66 9.26 -15.40 20.29
CA PRO A 66 9.11 -14.00 20.65
C PRO A 66 8.41 -13.23 19.53
N PHE A 67 7.54 -12.30 19.88
CA PHE A 67 6.93 -11.38 18.95
C PHE A 67 7.10 -9.94 19.42
N LEU A 68 7.10 -9.01 18.45
CA LEU A 68 7.20 -7.60 18.76
C LEU A 68 5.90 -7.13 19.43
N GLY A 69 6.05 -6.55 20.60
CA GLY A 69 4.95 -5.91 21.34
C GLY A 69 4.63 -4.51 20.81
N GLY A 70 3.92 -3.74 21.62
CA GLY A 70 3.65 -2.34 21.31
C GLY A 70 4.90 -1.47 21.52
N ARG A 71 4.95 -0.32 20.84
CA ARG A 71 5.94 0.74 21.09
C ARG A 71 5.25 1.96 21.67
N ARG A 72 5.94 2.67 22.53
CA ARG A 72 5.50 3.96 23.05
C ARG A 72 6.37 5.05 22.50
N ILE A 73 5.80 6.21 22.25
CA ILE A 73 6.53 7.41 21.88
C ILE A 73 6.27 8.45 22.95
N ARG A 74 7.35 8.96 23.52
CA ARG A 74 7.30 10.10 24.44
C ARG A 74 7.71 11.34 23.70
N LEU A 75 6.93 12.38 23.86
CA LEU A 75 7.23 13.71 23.38
C LEU A 75 7.31 14.63 24.59
N SER A 76 8.32 15.47 24.64
CA SER A 76 8.37 16.58 25.57
C SER A 76 8.71 17.87 24.84
N GLY A 77 8.27 18.97 25.38
CA GLY A 77 8.48 20.26 24.75
C GLY A 77 7.97 21.41 25.57
N THR A 78 7.99 22.57 24.95
CA THR A 78 7.59 23.83 25.59
C THR A 78 6.65 24.60 24.68
N VAL A 79 5.56 25.11 25.24
CA VAL A 79 4.66 26.03 24.56
C VAL A 79 5.00 27.44 24.99
N TYR A 80 5.16 28.33 24.03
CA TYR A 80 5.49 29.74 24.20
C TYR A 80 4.35 30.64 23.75
N GLY A 81 4.29 31.82 24.32
CA GLY A 81 3.43 32.90 23.86
C GLY A 81 4.08 34.24 24.18
N THR A 82 3.96 35.21 23.27
CA THR A 82 4.38 36.62 23.53
C THR A 82 3.52 37.29 24.58
N THR A 83 2.32 36.77 24.80
CA THR A 83 1.42 37.16 25.89
C THR A 83 0.95 35.89 26.60
N ARG A 84 0.53 36.06 27.83
CA ARG A 84 -0.06 34.99 28.64
C ARG A 84 -1.27 34.33 27.95
N ALA A 85 -2.16 35.17 27.39
CA ALA A 85 -3.34 34.71 26.67
C ALA A 85 -2.95 33.81 25.49
N LEU A 86 -2.01 34.24 24.65
CA LEU A 86 -1.54 33.49 23.51
C LEU A 86 -0.89 32.13 23.90
N CYS A 87 -0.11 32.14 24.99
CA CYS A 87 0.49 30.90 25.48
C CYS A 87 -0.58 29.87 25.93
N TYR A 88 -1.64 30.35 26.61
CA TYR A 88 -2.76 29.47 26.98
C TYR A 88 -3.57 29.00 25.77
N ASP A 89 -3.82 29.87 24.78
CA ASP A 89 -4.51 29.46 23.55
C ASP A 89 -3.72 28.38 22.80
N ASN A 90 -2.41 28.52 22.66
CA ASN A 90 -1.54 27.52 22.09
C ASN A 90 -1.57 26.21 22.89
N LEU A 91 -1.56 26.28 24.22
CA LEU A 91 -1.67 25.11 25.10
C LEU A 91 -3.01 24.40 24.92
N TRP A 92 -4.11 25.14 24.80
CA TRP A 92 -5.43 24.55 24.56
C TRP A 92 -5.54 23.87 23.21
N GLN A 93 -4.95 24.44 22.16
CA GLN A 93 -4.85 23.82 20.85
C GLN A 93 -4.05 22.53 20.93
N LEU A 94 -2.88 22.54 21.58
CA LEU A 94 -2.07 21.33 21.76
C LEU A 94 -2.81 20.24 22.55
N ARG A 95 -3.55 20.59 23.60
CA ARG A 95 -4.41 19.68 24.35
C ARG A 95 -5.49 19.05 23.48
N ALA A 96 -6.11 19.81 22.58
CA ALA A 96 -7.11 19.30 21.66
C ALA A 96 -6.50 18.31 20.67
N VAL A 97 -5.32 18.62 20.11
CA VAL A 97 -4.59 17.72 19.22
C VAL A 97 -4.20 16.41 19.93
N MET A 98 -3.76 16.49 21.17
CA MET A 98 -3.33 15.35 22.01
C MET A 98 -4.49 14.65 22.73
N SER A 99 -5.75 14.95 22.39
CA SER A 99 -6.91 14.33 23.02
C SER A 99 -7.20 12.95 22.43
N PRO A 100 -7.14 11.87 23.23
CA PRO A 100 -7.47 10.53 22.74
C PRO A 100 -8.95 10.37 22.34
N VAL A 101 -9.84 11.13 22.96
CA VAL A 101 -11.28 11.11 22.63
C VAL A 101 -11.57 11.71 21.27
N LEU A 102 -10.90 12.82 20.93
CA LEU A 102 -11.06 13.43 19.61
C LEU A 102 -10.41 12.58 18.53
N ALA A 103 -9.24 12.01 18.78
CA ALA A 103 -8.58 11.09 17.86
C ALA A 103 -9.47 9.88 17.51
N SER A 104 -10.17 9.30 18.47
CA SER A 104 -11.05 8.14 18.23
C SER A 104 -12.29 8.45 17.37
N ARG A 105 -12.64 9.74 17.19
CA ARG A 105 -13.81 10.16 16.42
C ARG A 105 -13.50 10.53 14.98
N GLU A 106 -12.23 10.78 14.64
CA GLU A 106 -11.88 11.30 13.31
C GLU A 106 -11.93 10.24 12.21
N ILE A 107 -11.57 9.00 12.54
CA ILE A 107 -11.58 7.90 11.56
C ILE A 107 -12.36 6.72 12.14
N PRO A 108 -13.61 6.51 11.71
CA PRO A 108 -14.36 5.33 12.07
C PRO A 108 -13.63 4.05 11.60
N GLY A 109 -13.30 3.17 12.52
CA GLY A 109 -12.64 1.89 12.22
C GLY A 109 -11.17 1.81 12.64
N ASP A 110 -10.42 2.90 12.72
CA ASP A 110 -9.01 2.90 13.12
C ASP A 110 -8.77 2.99 14.63
N LYS A 111 -9.82 2.88 15.42
CA LYS A 111 -9.74 2.84 16.90
C LYS A 111 -8.94 4.01 17.51
N GLY A 112 -8.89 5.15 16.82
CA GLY A 112 -8.19 6.35 17.28
C GLY A 112 -6.68 6.38 17.01
N TYR A 113 -6.16 5.48 16.19
CA TYR A 113 -4.78 5.55 15.70
C TYR A 113 -4.72 6.44 14.46
N LEU A 114 -3.88 7.45 14.52
CA LEU A 114 -3.70 8.46 13.48
C LEU A 114 -2.24 8.54 13.06
N PRO A 115 -1.95 8.90 11.82
CA PRO A 115 -0.58 9.04 11.37
C PRO A 115 0.12 10.24 12.04
N MET A 116 1.32 9.99 12.53
CA MET A 116 2.28 11.00 12.94
C MET A 116 3.48 10.90 11.98
N TYR A 117 3.84 12.01 11.37
CA TYR A 117 4.93 12.12 10.42
C TYR A 117 6.12 12.80 11.07
N PHE A 118 7.32 12.34 10.79
CA PHE A 118 8.58 12.89 11.27
C PHE A 118 9.72 12.50 10.34
N ALA A 119 10.87 13.14 10.46
CA ALA A 119 12.05 12.82 9.69
C ALA A 119 13.22 12.47 10.60
N VAL A 120 13.95 11.42 10.25
CA VAL A 120 15.16 10.99 10.96
C VAL A 120 16.37 11.29 10.09
N PRO A 121 17.36 12.06 10.58
CA PRO A 121 18.59 12.34 9.85
C PRO A 121 19.31 11.05 9.46
N THR A 122 19.83 11.00 8.25
CA THR A 122 20.58 9.86 7.75
C THR A 122 21.75 10.33 6.88
N ASN A 123 22.81 9.53 6.87
CA ASN A 123 23.93 9.67 5.92
C ASN A 123 23.78 8.77 4.69
N ASP A 124 22.67 8.03 4.58
CA ASP A 124 22.40 7.21 3.40
C ASP A 124 22.18 8.10 2.19
N LEU A 125 23.00 7.90 1.14
CA LEU A 125 22.97 8.69 -0.10
C LEU A 125 21.67 8.52 -0.92
N ASN A 126 20.85 7.51 -0.61
CA ASN A 126 19.55 7.31 -1.24
C ASN A 126 18.48 8.29 -0.71
N TYR A 127 18.77 8.99 0.37
CA TYR A 127 17.89 9.97 0.98
C TYR A 127 18.56 11.34 1.02
N ALA A 128 17.81 12.39 0.86
CA ALA A 128 18.31 13.76 0.85
C ALA A 128 18.66 14.28 2.26
N GLY A 129 19.45 13.49 3.03
CA GLY A 129 19.89 13.83 4.38
C GLY A 129 18.92 13.45 5.50
N ALA A 130 17.70 13.01 5.18
CA ALA A 130 16.74 12.51 6.17
C ALA A 130 15.79 11.47 5.57
N ILE A 131 15.39 10.50 6.38
CA ILE A 131 14.34 9.52 6.03
C ILE A 131 13.04 10.06 6.61
N ALA A 132 12.08 10.36 5.72
CA ALA A 132 10.73 10.71 6.12
C ALA A 132 9.96 9.46 6.53
N MET A 133 9.46 9.46 7.75
CA MET A 133 8.78 8.32 8.37
C MET A 133 7.41 8.68 8.88
N ARG A 134 6.59 7.67 9.08
CA ARG A 134 5.31 7.77 9.77
C ARG A 134 5.14 6.69 10.81
N ALA A 135 4.35 6.99 11.83
CA ALA A 135 3.90 6.04 12.84
C ALA A 135 2.38 6.16 13.00
N LEU A 136 1.66 5.05 13.12
CA LEU A 136 0.26 5.06 13.51
C LEU A 136 0.17 5.10 15.03
N VAL A 137 -0.18 6.25 15.57
CA VAL A 137 -0.15 6.53 17.02
C VAL A 137 -1.52 6.95 17.56
N MET A 138 -1.75 6.64 18.82
CA MET A 138 -2.89 7.11 19.59
C MET A 138 -2.38 7.83 20.83
N PRO A 139 -2.77 9.09 21.06
CA PRO A 139 -2.44 9.79 22.30
C PRO A 139 -3.00 9.03 23.51
N LYS A 140 -2.16 8.81 24.52
CA LYS A 140 -2.55 8.12 25.76
C LYS A 140 -2.63 9.06 26.95
N ALA A 141 -1.65 9.95 27.05
CA ALA A 141 -1.58 10.91 28.15
C ALA A 141 -0.96 12.22 27.64
N PHE A 142 -1.46 13.31 28.15
CA PHE A 142 -0.90 14.64 27.96
C PHE A 142 -0.85 15.36 29.31
N ARG A 143 0.31 15.92 29.63
CA ARG A 143 0.53 16.68 30.86
C ARG A 143 1.21 18.01 30.53
N ALA A 144 0.68 19.08 31.05
CA ALA A 144 1.28 20.41 31.02
C ALA A 144 1.04 21.04 32.39
N PRO A 145 1.98 20.93 33.32
CA PRO A 145 1.84 21.49 34.66
C PRO A 145 1.85 23.03 34.55
N ILE A 146 0.82 23.62 35.08
CA ILE A 146 0.72 25.10 35.22
C ILE A 146 1.06 25.43 36.66
N ASN A 147 2.28 25.83 36.94
CA ASN A 147 2.68 26.26 38.27
C ASN A 147 2.24 27.70 38.53
N ARG A 148 1.81 27.99 39.78
CA ARG A 148 1.44 29.33 40.16
C ARG A 148 2.57 30.34 39.98
N ASP A 149 3.80 29.92 40.17
CA ASP A 149 4.99 30.78 40.06
C ASP A 149 5.36 31.10 38.60
N GLN A 150 4.85 30.34 37.63
CA GLN A 150 4.93 30.67 36.20
C GLN A 150 3.83 31.64 35.77
N GLN A 151 3.00 32.05 36.71
CA GLN A 151 2.06 33.13 36.53
C GLN A 151 2.77 34.50 36.68
N GLY A 152 3.96 34.62 36.04
CA GLY A 152 4.77 35.83 35.99
C GLY A 152 3.95 37.11 35.79
N GLY A 153 4.44 38.18 36.32
CA GLY A 153 3.72 39.44 36.47
C GLY A 153 3.09 40.00 35.21
N ASP A 154 2.27 40.98 35.40
CA ASP A 154 1.52 41.76 34.36
C ASP A 154 2.42 42.48 33.34
N ASP A 155 3.71 42.20 33.28
CA ASP A 155 4.74 43.02 32.64
C ASP A 155 5.09 42.63 31.21
N GLY A 156 4.22 41.86 30.52
CA GLY A 156 4.41 41.60 29.09
C GLY A 156 5.50 40.56 28.73
N ASP A 157 6.14 39.96 29.73
CA ASP A 157 7.11 38.90 29.50
C ASP A 157 6.42 37.62 29.02
N GLY A 158 6.92 37.07 27.95
CA GLY A 158 6.40 35.84 27.35
C GLY A 158 6.34 34.67 28.35
N LEU A 159 5.31 33.86 28.27
CA LEU A 159 5.11 32.71 29.12
C LEU A 159 5.59 31.44 28.37
N ALA A 160 6.27 30.55 29.08
CA ALA A 160 6.70 29.25 28.62
C ALA A 160 6.11 28.15 29.52
N ILE A 161 5.40 27.21 28.95
CA ILE A 161 4.78 26.09 29.68
C ILE A 161 5.34 24.78 29.15
N PRO A 162 6.07 24.02 29.98
CA PRO A 162 6.55 22.70 29.59
C PRO A 162 5.38 21.71 29.46
N TRP A 163 5.51 20.78 28.56
CA TRP A 163 4.52 19.73 28.36
C TRP A 163 5.18 18.39 28.06
N THR A 164 4.46 17.32 28.33
CA THR A 164 4.82 15.96 27.95
C THR A 164 3.61 15.22 27.41
N ALA A 165 3.85 14.40 26.40
CA ALA A 165 2.82 13.52 25.83
C ALA A 165 3.35 12.08 25.71
N LEU A 166 2.46 11.13 25.94
CA LEU A 166 2.71 9.72 25.70
C LEU A 166 1.76 9.22 24.61
N MET A 167 2.33 8.63 23.57
CA MET A 167 1.58 8.03 22.47
C MET A 167 1.84 6.53 22.42
N LEU A 168 0.83 5.76 22.04
CA LEU A 168 0.93 4.34 21.77
C LEU A 168 0.95 4.10 20.28
N MET A 169 1.91 3.31 19.79
CA MET A 169 1.92 2.84 18.41
C MET A 169 1.11 1.55 18.29
N ARG A 170 0.37 1.44 17.20
CA ARG A 170 -0.34 0.21 16.84
C ARG A 170 0.62 -0.86 16.35
N ASP A 171 1.51 -0.47 15.45
CA ASP A 171 2.58 -1.30 14.91
C ASP A 171 3.89 -0.84 15.52
N PRO A 172 4.74 -1.71 16.06
CA PRO A 172 5.99 -1.30 16.69
C PRO A 172 7.04 -0.78 15.71
N LEU A 173 6.84 -0.98 14.41
CA LEU A 173 7.75 -0.55 13.36
C LEU A 173 7.31 0.79 12.77
N PHE A 174 8.26 1.67 12.50
CA PHE A 174 8.03 2.88 11.74
C PHE A 174 7.87 2.53 10.26
N GLU A 175 7.05 3.27 9.56
CA GLU A 175 6.84 3.13 8.12
C GLU A 175 7.45 4.32 7.37
N GLY A 176 7.94 4.11 6.17
CA GLY A 176 8.27 5.20 5.26
C GLY A 176 7.03 6.10 5.06
N GLU A 177 7.21 7.40 4.92
CA GLU A 177 6.11 8.36 4.76
C GLU A 177 5.28 8.05 3.51
N THR A 178 5.95 7.73 2.42
CA THR A 178 5.32 7.40 1.14
C THR A 178 5.45 5.90 0.84
N PRO A 179 4.38 5.26 0.33
CA PRO A 179 4.48 3.89 -0.13
C PRO A 179 5.37 3.81 -1.38
N GLN A 180 5.99 2.65 -1.56
CA GLN A 180 6.63 2.29 -2.83
C GLN A 180 5.56 1.66 -3.72
N ASP A 181 5.15 2.37 -4.77
CA ASP A 181 4.10 1.94 -5.69
C ASP A 181 4.71 1.33 -6.96
N ILE A 182 4.18 0.18 -7.35
CA ILE A 182 4.52 -0.49 -8.60
C ILE A 182 3.24 -0.67 -9.40
N TYR A 183 3.09 0.14 -10.41
CA TYR A 183 1.96 0.06 -11.33
C TYR A 183 2.21 -1.00 -12.39
N PHE A 184 1.18 -1.78 -12.68
CA PHE A 184 1.19 -2.70 -13.80
C PHE A 184 0.78 -1.92 -15.04
N THR A 185 1.66 -1.91 -16.03
CA THR A 185 1.31 -1.37 -17.34
C THR A 185 0.25 -2.26 -17.98
N ASP A 186 -0.75 -1.61 -18.50
CA ASP A 186 -1.89 -2.26 -19.12
C ASP A 186 -1.50 -3.30 -20.15
N THR A 187 -2.31 -4.34 -20.22
CA THR A 187 -2.29 -5.29 -21.33
C THR A 187 -2.49 -4.53 -22.62
N VAL A 188 -1.49 -4.50 -23.49
CA VAL A 188 -1.61 -3.84 -24.79
C VAL A 188 -2.67 -4.57 -25.60
N ILE A 189 -3.81 -3.91 -25.81
CA ILE A 189 -4.86 -4.41 -26.68
C ILE A 189 -4.46 -4.09 -28.12
N THR A 190 -4.23 -5.12 -28.90
CA THR A 190 -3.95 -4.99 -30.33
C THR A 190 -5.25 -5.01 -31.10
N SER A 191 -5.63 -3.91 -31.70
CA SER A 191 -6.88 -3.75 -32.47
C SER A 191 -6.60 -3.68 -33.98
N GLY A 192 -7.67 -3.82 -34.79
CA GLY A 192 -7.61 -3.65 -36.24
C GLY A 192 -7.08 -4.88 -37.00
N GLY A 193 -7.20 -6.06 -36.41
CA GLY A 193 -7.01 -7.32 -37.12
C GLY A 193 -8.29 -7.82 -37.76
N THR A 194 -8.17 -8.86 -38.63
CA THR A 194 -9.25 -9.62 -39.22
C THR A 194 -9.01 -11.12 -39.04
N ALA A 195 -10.04 -11.95 -39.17
CA ALA A 195 -9.81 -13.39 -39.15
C ALA A 195 -10.60 -14.06 -40.29
N ALA A 196 -9.95 -14.99 -41.00
CA ALA A 196 -10.52 -15.66 -42.16
C ALA A 196 -10.77 -17.15 -41.84
N ALA A 197 -11.94 -17.62 -42.26
CA ALA A 197 -12.27 -19.04 -42.22
C ALA A 197 -11.32 -19.87 -43.12
N THR A 198 -10.95 -19.30 -44.26
CA THR A 198 -9.98 -19.97 -45.16
C THR A 198 -8.63 -20.03 -44.47
N GLY A 199 -8.25 -21.26 -44.09
CA GLY A 199 -6.97 -21.53 -43.43
C GLY A 199 -6.93 -21.20 -41.94
N ASN A 200 -8.04 -20.82 -41.33
CA ASN A 200 -8.12 -20.46 -39.89
C ASN A 200 -7.09 -19.40 -39.49
N LEU A 201 -6.96 -18.36 -40.28
CA LEU A 201 -5.90 -17.38 -40.21
C LEU A 201 -6.39 -16.08 -39.60
N ILE A 202 -5.63 -15.56 -38.65
CA ILE A 202 -5.85 -14.23 -38.07
C ILE A 202 -4.75 -13.34 -38.58
N THR A 203 -5.14 -12.23 -39.22
CA THR A 203 -4.20 -11.27 -39.83
C THR A 203 -4.18 -9.96 -39.04
N LYS A 204 -3.02 -9.55 -38.60
CA LYS A 204 -2.78 -8.26 -37.95
C LYS A 204 -1.31 -7.84 -38.16
N THR A 205 -1.10 -6.77 -38.88
CA THR A 205 0.23 -6.24 -39.18
C THR A 205 1.05 -6.02 -37.90
N ALA A 206 2.27 -6.57 -37.90
CA ALA A 206 3.24 -6.42 -36.83
C ALA A 206 2.69 -6.75 -35.42
N HIS A 207 2.00 -7.89 -35.30
CA HIS A 207 1.32 -8.27 -34.06
C HIS A 207 2.26 -8.62 -32.88
N GLY A 208 3.54 -8.90 -33.13
CA GLY A 208 4.55 -9.15 -32.10
C GLY A 208 4.37 -10.42 -31.27
N LEU A 209 3.53 -11.37 -31.71
CA LEU A 209 3.30 -12.64 -31.06
C LEU A 209 4.39 -13.67 -31.44
N THR A 210 4.65 -14.57 -30.51
CA THR A 210 5.52 -15.74 -30.67
C THR A 210 4.76 -17.02 -30.41
N THR A 211 5.30 -18.17 -30.85
CA THR A 211 4.72 -19.48 -30.52
C THR A 211 4.53 -19.64 -29.02
N ASP A 212 3.40 -20.26 -28.63
CA ASP A 212 2.96 -20.50 -27.26
C ASP A 212 2.56 -19.24 -26.47
N ASP A 213 2.58 -18.05 -27.09
CA ASP A 213 1.95 -16.87 -26.48
C ASP A 213 0.48 -17.15 -26.21
N ARG A 214 0.04 -16.80 -25.00
CA ARG A 214 -1.38 -16.87 -24.65
C ARG A 214 -2.04 -15.54 -24.95
N ILE A 215 -3.16 -15.61 -25.66
CA ILE A 215 -3.98 -14.42 -25.98
C ILE A 215 -5.45 -14.69 -25.68
N TYR A 216 -6.21 -13.62 -25.63
CA TYR A 216 -7.69 -13.67 -25.64
C TYR A 216 -8.22 -12.56 -26.52
N PHE A 217 -9.38 -12.79 -27.11
CA PHE A 217 -10.04 -11.78 -27.96
C PHE A 217 -10.90 -10.86 -27.09
N THR A 218 -10.68 -9.56 -27.24
CA THR A 218 -11.47 -8.50 -26.58
C THR A 218 -12.60 -7.99 -27.47
N THR A 219 -12.46 -8.14 -28.77
CA THR A 219 -13.49 -7.78 -29.77
C THR A 219 -13.51 -8.83 -30.87
N LEU A 220 -14.68 -9.29 -31.22
CA LEU A 220 -14.98 -10.14 -32.37
C LEU A 220 -16.22 -9.61 -33.06
N THR A 221 -16.11 -9.16 -34.33
CA THR A 221 -17.20 -8.59 -35.08
C THR A 221 -17.49 -9.48 -36.33
N GLY A 222 -18.68 -10.00 -36.40
CA GLY A 222 -19.03 -11.01 -37.39
C GLY A 222 -18.38 -12.37 -37.05
N GLY A 223 -18.37 -13.30 -37.98
CA GLY A 223 -17.65 -14.55 -37.90
C GLY A 223 -18.17 -15.55 -36.87
N THR A 224 -17.59 -16.74 -36.89
CA THR A 224 -17.84 -17.84 -35.93
C THR A 224 -16.60 -18.73 -35.81
N GLY A 225 -16.50 -19.42 -34.66
CA GLY A 225 -15.35 -20.30 -34.32
C GLY A 225 -14.47 -19.78 -33.20
N LEU A 226 -14.35 -18.45 -32.99
CA LEU A 226 -13.67 -17.85 -31.87
C LEU A 226 -14.66 -17.35 -30.83
N SER A 227 -14.22 -17.28 -29.59
CA SER A 227 -15.03 -16.78 -28.47
C SER A 227 -14.33 -15.62 -27.77
N LEU A 228 -15.10 -14.59 -27.36
CA LEU A 228 -14.59 -13.50 -26.56
C LEU A 228 -14.10 -14.01 -25.21
N ASN A 229 -13.02 -13.40 -24.72
CA ASN A 229 -12.50 -13.61 -23.39
C ASN A 229 -12.12 -15.08 -23.07
N THR A 230 -11.91 -15.87 -24.11
CA THR A 230 -11.44 -17.24 -24.03
C THR A 230 -9.93 -17.27 -24.26
N SER A 231 -9.20 -18.03 -23.46
CA SER A 231 -7.76 -18.17 -23.60
C SER A 231 -7.41 -19.07 -24.79
N TYR A 232 -6.53 -18.57 -25.64
CA TYR A 232 -5.97 -19.28 -26.78
C TYR A 232 -4.45 -19.25 -26.73
N TYR A 233 -3.80 -20.23 -27.36
CA TYR A 233 -2.36 -20.30 -27.58
C TYR A 233 -2.04 -20.05 -29.03
N VAL A 234 -1.06 -19.20 -29.29
CA VAL A 234 -0.52 -19.01 -30.65
C VAL A 234 0.28 -20.24 -31.05
N ILE A 235 -0.03 -20.81 -32.21
CA ILE A 235 0.69 -22.01 -32.70
C ILE A 235 1.71 -21.63 -33.78
N SER A 236 2.75 -22.43 -33.91
CA SER A 236 3.83 -22.19 -34.90
C SER A 236 3.37 -22.28 -36.33
N SER A 237 2.34 -23.09 -36.62
CA SER A 237 1.78 -23.23 -37.96
C SER A 237 1.09 -21.96 -38.43
N GLY A 238 1.57 -21.34 -39.50
CA GLY A 238 1.03 -20.13 -40.07
C GLY A 238 1.42 -18.86 -39.31
N LEU A 239 2.36 -18.93 -38.37
CA LEU A 239 2.89 -17.77 -37.67
C LEU A 239 3.90 -17.01 -38.54
N THR A 240 3.61 -15.75 -38.83
CA THR A 240 4.47 -14.81 -39.53
C THR A 240 4.55 -13.49 -38.76
N VAL A 241 5.06 -12.42 -39.33
CA VAL A 241 5.05 -11.09 -38.72
C VAL A 241 3.63 -10.53 -38.63
N ASP A 242 2.77 -10.89 -39.59
CA ASP A 242 1.44 -10.31 -39.77
C ASP A 242 0.30 -11.31 -39.58
N ASP A 243 0.58 -12.60 -39.58
CA ASP A 243 -0.44 -13.66 -39.51
C ASP A 243 -0.15 -14.65 -38.40
N PHE A 244 -1.18 -15.19 -37.79
CA PHE A 244 -1.08 -16.25 -36.81
C PHE A 244 -2.36 -17.10 -36.73
N LYS A 245 -2.23 -18.28 -36.13
CA LYS A 245 -3.33 -19.18 -35.79
C LYS A 245 -3.33 -19.45 -34.30
N VAL A 246 -4.48 -19.85 -33.78
CA VAL A 246 -4.64 -20.10 -32.36
C VAL A 246 -5.20 -21.48 -32.08
N SER A 247 -4.87 -22.02 -30.91
CA SER A 247 -5.39 -23.27 -30.38
C SER A 247 -5.98 -23.06 -28.99
N THR A 248 -6.94 -23.87 -28.58
CA THR A 248 -7.46 -23.89 -27.20
C THR A 248 -6.51 -24.56 -26.22
N THR A 249 -5.52 -25.33 -26.70
CA THR A 249 -4.51 -26.01 -25.88
C THR A 249 -3.11 -25.72 -26.41
N GLN A 250 -2.11 -25.66 -25.52
CA GLN A 250 -0.72 -25.43 -25.91
C GLN A 250 -0.26 -26.58 -26.81
N GLY A 251 0.34 -26.24 -27.96
CA GLY A 251 0.78 -27.22 -28.95
C GLY A 251 -0.35 -27.99 -29.67
N GLY A 252 -1.58 -27.58 -29.46
CA GLY A 252 -2.77 -28.18 -30.09
C GLY A 252 -2.98 -27.78 -31.56
N GLY A 253 -4.03 -28.34 -32.20
CA GLY A 253 -4.45 -27.96 -33.55
C GLY A 253 -5.10 -26.59 -33.61
N ALA A 254 -5.10 -25.96 -34.80
CA ALA A 254 -5.75 -24.68 -35.00
C ALA A 254 -7.26 -24.79 -34.72
N VAL A 255 -7.79 -23.77 -34.07
CA VAL A 255 -9.25 -23.59 -33.90
C VAL A 255 -9.88 -23.40 -35.27
N ASP A 256 -11.00 -24.07 -35.52
CA ASP A 256 -11.75 -23.94 -36.76
C ASP A 256 -12.57 -22.65 -36.78
N ILE A 257 -12.19 -21.74 -37.66
CA ILE A 257 -12.92 -20.49 -37.91
C ILE A 257 -13.90 -20.79 -39.05
N THR A 258 -15.19 -20.83 -38.79
CA THR A 258 -16.20 -21.28 -39.75
C THR A 258 -16.84 -20.13 -40.54
N ALA A 259 -16.63 -18.88 -40.13
CA ALA A 259 -16.98 -17.68 -40.87
C ALA A 259 -16.01 -16.54 -40.56
N ASP A 260 -15.79 -15.64 -41.54
CA ASP A 260 -14.84 -14.55 -41.45
C ASP A 260 -15.23 -13.50 -40.40
N TYR A 261 -14.24 -13.02 -39.63
CA TYR A 261 -14.42 -11.87 -38.75
C TYR A 261 -13.93 -10.60 -39.44
N ALA A 262 -14.83 -9.63 -39.54
CA ALA A 262 -14.52 -8.32 -40.12
C ALA A 262 -13.55 -7.50 -39.25
N SER A 263 -13.61 -7.72 -37.94
CA SER A 263 -12.69 -7.08 -36.99
C SER A 263 -12.42 -7.99 -35.81
N VAL A 264 -11.15 -8.09 -35.46
CA VAL A 264 -10.70 -8.73 -34.21
C VAL A 264 -9.78 -7.79 -33.44
N ALA A 265 -9.92 -7.78 -32.12
CA ALA A 265 -8.94 -7.21 -31.21
C ALA A 265 -8.57 -8.28 -30.16
N PHE A 266 -7.31 -8.35 -29.82
CA PHE A 266 -6.82 -9.32 -28.86
C PHE A 266 -5.82 -8.68 -27.91
N ALA A 267 -5.64 -9.30 -26.75
CA ALA A 267 -4.63 -8.96 -25.80
C ALA A 267 -3.79 -10.20 -25.45
N LYS A 268 -2.51 -9.98 -25.22
CA LYS A 268 -1.58 -11.04 -24.78
C LYS A 268 -1.63 -11.12 -23.27
N PHE A 269 -1.71 -12.36 -22.72
CA PHE A 269 -1.52 -12.58 -21.30
C PHE A 269 -0.11 -12.22 -20.90
N GLN A 270 0.03 -11.49 -19.82
CA GLN A 270 1.32 -11.02 -19.36
C GLN A 270 1.75 -11.72 -18.08
N THR A 271 3.04 -12.07 -18.05
CA THR A 271 3.76 -12.29 -16.82
C THR A 271 4.59 -11.04 -16.57
N ILE A 272 4.26 -10.35 -15.50
CA ILE A 272 4.93 -9.12 -15.09
C ILE A 272 6.02 -9.51 -14.10
N THR A 273 7.25 -9.15 -14.41
CA THR A 273 8.41 -9.41 -13.54
C THR A 273 9.11 -8.10 -13.19
N GLY A 274 9.64 -8.03 -12.00
CA GLY A 274 10.41 -6.87 -11.55
C GLY A 274 11.07 -7.14 -10.22
N ASN A 275 11.60 -6.09 -9.63
CA ASN A 275 12.21 -6.13 -8.32
C ASN A 275 11.57 -5.10 -7.40
N PHE A 276 11.29 -5.50 -6.17
CA PHE A 276 11.06 -4.58 -5.07
C PHE A 276 12.40 -4.08 -4.55
N LEU A 277 12.46 -2.81 -4.19
CA LEU A 277 13.56 -2.24 -3.42
C LEU A 277 13.01 -1.77 -2.08
N ASN A 278 13.14 -2.61 -1.06
CA ASN A 278 12.80 -2.26 0.32
C ASN A 278 14.05 -1.73 1.03
N ARG A 279 14.12 -0.42 1.23
CA ARG A 279 15.22 0.25 1.92
C ARG A 279 15.07 0.20 3.44
N GLY A 280 13.91 -0.24 3.93
CA GLY A 280 13.67 -0.44 5.35
C GLY A 280 14.58 -1.50 5.96
N THR A 281 14.64 -1.53 7.28
CA THR A 281 15.43 -2.52 8.04
C THR A 281 14.67 -3.81 8.31
N TYR A 282 13.36 -3.82 8.06
CA TYR A 282 12.47 -4.95 8.29
C TYR A 282 11.70 -5.38 7.03
N ASN A 283 11.17 -6.59 7.10
CA ASN A 283 10.29 -7.11 6.06
C ASN A 283 8.97 -6.32 6.04
N SER A 284 8.59 -5.81 4.89
CA SER A 284 7.42 -4.97 4.71
C SER A 284 6.24 -5.76 4.15
N PRO A 285 5.03 -5.64 4.71
CA PRO A 285 3.86 -6.33 4.18
C PRO A 285 3.42 -5.71 2.85
N LEU A 286 3.14 -6.59 1.87
CA LEU A 286 2.69 -6.20 0.54
C LEU A 286 1.18 -5.94 0.53
N ASN A 287 0.78 -4.83 -0.06
CA ASN A 287 -0.58 -4.53 -0.44
C ASN A 287 -0.72 -4.62 -1.95
N MET A 288 -1.92 -4.96 -2.44
CA MET A 288 -2.17 -5.08 -3.87
C MET A 288 -3.59 -4.65 -4.22
N LEU A 289 -3.72 -4.04 -5.36
CA LEU A 289 -4.98 -3.74 -6.01
C LEU A 289 -4.95 -4.31 -7.44
N PHE A 290 -5.94 -5.10 -7.78
CA PHE A 290 -6.15 -5.57 -9.13
C PHE A 290 -7.53 -5.12 -9.62
N ALA A 291 -7.54 -4.29 -10.65
CA ALA A 291 -8.73 -3.98 -11.40
C ALA A 291 -8.91 -5.04 -12.48
N VAL A 292 -9.96 -5.84 -12.39
CA VAL A 292 -10.19 -6.97 -13.32
C VAL A 292 -11.56 -6.84 -13.98
N GLY A 293 -11.63 -7.28 -15.24
CA GLY A 293 -12.87 -7.37 -15.98
C GLY A 293 -13.83 -8.47 -15.47
N ALA A 294 -14.90 -8.71 -16.21
CA ALA A 294 -15.96 -9.65 -15.84
C ALA A 294 -15.56 -11.14 -15.90
N GLN A 295 -14.43 -11.46 -16.53
CA GLN A 295 -14.01 -12.84 -16.78
C GLN A 295 -13.54 -13.56 -15.52
N ALA A 296 -13.75 -14.88 -15.49
CA ALA A 296 -13.08 -15.75 -14.53
C ALA A 296 -11.61 -15.90 -14.86
N GLY A 297 -10.77 -16.03 -13.83
CA GLY A 297 -9.35 -16.25 -14.04
C GLY A 297 -8.59 -16.45 -12.75
N THR A 298 -7.28 -16.41 -12.87
CA THR A 298 -6.38 -16.50 -11.72
C THR A 298 -5.31 -15.42 -11.80
N ILE A 299 -4.94 -14.86 -10.66
CA ILE A 299 -3.76 -14.03 -10.51
C ILE A 299 -2.82 -14.75 -9.56
N THR A 300 -1.63 -15.08 -10.02
CA THR A 300 -0.57 -15.68 -9.21
C THR A 300 0.50 -14.65 -8.94
N VAL A 301 0.79 -14.41 -7.68
CA VAL A 301 1.85 -13.52 -7.24
C VAL A 301 2.93 -14.33 -6.54
N THR A 302 4.15 -14.22 -7.04
CA THR A 302 5.34 -14.85 -6.48
C THR A 302 6.31 -13.77 -6.03
N THR A 303 6.73 -13.84 -4.78
CA THR A 303 7.78 -13.00 -4.19
C THR A 303 8.87 -13.90 -3.61
N ALA A 304 9.97 -13.33 -3.13
CA ALA A 304 11.09 -14.10 -2.57
C ALA A 304 10.70 -15.07 -1.43
N GLY A 305 9.61 -14.83 -0.72
CA GLY A 305 9.18 -15.64 0.43
C GLY A 305 7.74 -16.16 0.35
N SER A 306 7.01 -15.89 -0.74
CA SER A 306 5.59 -16.24 -0.82
C SER A 306 5.14 -16.49 -2.26
N ASN A 307 4.32 -17.53 -2.43
CA ASN A 307 3.64 -17.82 -3.69
C ASN A 307 2.17 -18.10 -3.38
N PHE A 308 1.28 -17.29 -3.93
CA PHE A 308 -0.16 -17.46 -3.76
C PHE A 308 -0.92 -17.19 -5.05
N THR A 309 -2.07 -17.83 -5.16
CA THR A 309 -2.96 -17.68 -6.31
C THR A 309 -4.34 -17.24 -5.84
N ILE A 310 -4.91 -16.29 -6.57
CA ILE A 310 -6.26 -15.81 -6.39
C ILE A 310 -7.10 -16.40 -7.51
N ALA A 311 -8.11 -17.17 -7.16
CA ALA A 311 -9.11 -17.65 -8.11
C ALA A 311 -10.28 -16.66 -8.16
N ILE A 312 -10.44 -16.02 -9.30
CA ILE A 312 -11.44 -14.98 -9.53
C ILE A 312 -12.59 -15.62 -10.32
N PRO A 313 -13.81 -15.73 -9.78
CA PRO A 313 -14.95 -16.25 -10.53
C PRO A 313 -15.40 -15.25 -11.60
N ALA A 314 -16.20 -15.69 -12.58
CA ALA A 314 -16.86 -14.78 -13.50
C ALA A 314 -17.84 -13.85 -12.77
N SER A 315 -18.04 -12.64 -13.29
CA SER A 315 -19.02 -11.67 -12.81
C SER A 315 -19.73 -10.96 -13.97
N THR A 316 -20.65 -10.08 -13.65
CA THR A 316 -21.36 -9.28 -14.64
C THR A 316 -20.69 -7.95 -14.95
N GLY A 317 -19.67 -7.56 -14.19
CA GLY A 317 -19.01 -6.26 -14.31
C GLY A 317 -17.55 -6.27 -13.85
N GLN A 318 -16.97 -5.11 -13.91
CA GLN A 318 -15.63 -4.80 -13.43
C GLN A 318 -15.55 -4.96 -11.91
N ARG A 319 -14.41 -5.40 -11.41
CA ARG A 319 -14.15 -5.58 -9.98
C ARG A 319 -12.80 -5.03 -9.59
N LEU A 320 -12.75 -4.45 -8.39
CA LEU A 320 -11.52 -4.08 -7.72
C LEU A 320 -11.21 -5.09 -6.62
N ILE A 321 -10.12 -5.82 -6.75
CA ILE A 321 -9.70 -6.82 -5.77
C ILE A 321 -8.57 -6.22 -4.95
N ARG A 322 -8.81 -6.02 -3.66
CA ARG A 322 -7.86 -5.41 -2.74
C ARG A 322 -7.29 -6.43 -1.77
N PHE A 323 -5.99 -6.42 -1.67
CA PHE A 323 -5.22 -7.15 -0.67
C PHE A 323 -4.64 -6.15 0.30
N LYS A 324 -5.09 -6.23 1.54
CA LYS A 324 -4.64 -5.33 2.60
C LYS A 324 -3.66 -6.07 3.52
N ARG A 325 -2.66 -5.37 4.03
CA ARG A 325 -1.65 -5.90 4.95
C ARG A 325 -2.22 -6.68 6.15
N ASP A 326 -3.47 -6.42 6.52
CA ASP A 326 -4.18 -7.12 7.60
C ASP A 326 -4.66 -8.53 7.19
N LYS A 327 -4.16 -9.08 6.08
CA LYS A 327 -4.57 -10.38 5.50
C LYS A 327 -6.03 -10.41 5.09
N ILE A 328 -6.56 -9.27 4.73
CA ILE A 328 -7.93 -9.10 4.28
C ILE A 328 -7.94 -9.01 2.76
N ILE A 329 -8.77 -9.84 2.14
CA ILE A 329 -9.04 -9.79 0.70
C ILE A 329 -10.49 -9.36 0.53
N THR A 330 -10.67 -8.30 -0.21
CA THR A 330 -11.99 -7.81 -0.57
C THR A 330 -12.13 -7.70 -2.07
N ALA A 331 -13.35 -7.86 -2.56
CA ALA A 331 -13.71 -7.50 -3.94
C ALA A 331 -14.81 -6.45 -3.88
N GLU A 332 -14.63 -5.38 -4.60
CA GLU A 332 -15.63 -4.36 -4.83
C GLU A 332 -16.24 -4.56 -6.22
N GLU A 333 -17.56 -4.69 -6.29
CA GLU A 333 -18.34 -4.80 -7.51
C GLU A 333 -19.50 -3.81 -7.42
N SER A 334 -19.62 -2.93 -8.41
CA SER A 334 -20.65 -1.88 -8.43
C SER A 334 -20.69 -0.99 -7.17
N GLY A 335 -19.53 -0.67 -6.61
CA GLY A 335 -19.40 0.16 -5.40
C GLY A 335 -19.66 -0.58 -4.08
N VAL A 336 -19.89 -1.89 -4.10
CA VAL A 336 -20.11 -2.69 -2.89
C VAL A 336 -18.88 -3.57 -2.62
N GLU A 337 -18.17 -3.26 -1.55
CA GLU A 337 -17.00 -4.05 -1.10
C GLU A 337 -17.44 -5.25 -0.25
N THR A 338 -16.98 -6.43 -0.61
CA THR A 338 -17.30 -7.70 0.07
C THR A 338 -16.06 -8.51 0.37
N LEU A 339 -16.05 -9.21 1.51
CA LEU A 339 -14.94 -10.08 1.90
C LEU A 339 -14.87 -11.33 1.02
N ARG A 340 -13.67 -11.67 0.50
CA ARG A 340 -13.43 -12.77 -0.46
C ARG A 340 -12.25 -13.66 -0.09
N ARG A 341 -12.06 -13.96 1.18
CA ARG A 341 -10.94 -14.78 1.64
C ARG A 341 -10.87 -16.17 1.00
N SER A 342 -12.01 -16.74 0.61
CA SER A 342 -12.10 -18.06 -0.06
C SER A 342 -11.49 -18.09 -1.46
N TRP A 343 -11.20 -16.93 -2.07
CA TRP A 343 -10.56 -16.87 -3.39
C TRP A 343 -9.05 -17.07 -3.33
N LEU A 344 -8.45 -17.03 -2.14
CA LEU A 344 -7.03 -17.13 -1.93
C LEU A 344 -6.58 -18.56 -1.69
N THR A 345 -5.57 -18.99 -2.44
CA THR A 345 -4.85 -20.26 -2.23
C THR A 345 -3.37 -19.98 -2.12
N PHE A 346 -2.77 -20.38 -0.99
CA PHE A 346 -1.33 -20.35 -0.81
C PHE A 346 -0.73 -21.65 -1.35
N GLN A 347 0.28 -21.55 -2.23
CA GLN A 347 0.90 -22.73 -2.86
C GLN A 347 2.15 -23.21 -2.09
N GLN A 348 2.92 -22.32 -1.49
CA GLN A 348 4.17 -22.66 -0.82
C GLN A 348 4.31 -22.11 0.60
N SER A 349 3.49 -21.18 0.98
CA SER A 349 3.57 -20.52 2.29
C SER A 349 2.17 -20.16 2.77
N THR A 350 1.92 -20.37 4.06
CA THR A 350 0.71 -19.90 4.76
C THR A 350 0.83 -18.46 5.21
N THR A 351 1.96 -17.80 4.94
CA THR A 351 2.24 -16.45 5.37
C THR A 351 1.87 -15.44 4.29
N TRP A 352 1.39 -14.28 4.73
CA TRP A 352 1.15 -13.13 3.86
C TRP A 352 2.46 -12.72 3.18
N PRO A 353 2.43 -12.27 1.90
CA PRO A 353 3.64 -11.86 1.22
C PRO A 353 4.31 -10.70 1.94
N LEU A 354 5.56 -10.91 2.30
CA LEU A 354 6.43 -9.92 2.89
C LEU A 354 7.54 -9.60 1.88
N ILE A 355 7.89 -8.34 1.80
CA ILE A 355 9.02 -7.86 1.00
C ILE A 355 10.23 -7.76 1.92
N PRO A 356 11.22 -8.62 1.77
CA PRO A 356 12.44 -8.55 2.57
C PRO A 356 13.16 -7.21 2.39
N ALA A 357 13.93 -6.81 3.40
CA ALA A 357 14.86 -5.69 3.27
C ALA A 357 15.85 -5.95 2.12
N GLY A 358 16.18 -4.93 1.36
CA GLY A 358 17.01 -5.02 0.16
C GLY A 358 16.20 -5.23 -1.11
N THR A 359 16.86 -5.75 -2.14
CA THR A 359 16.24 -6.01 -3.45
C THR A 359 15.69 -7.43 -3.51
N SER A 360 14.42 -7.59 -3.86
CA SER A 360 13.79 -8.89 -4.01
C SER A 360 12.94 -8.99 -5.28
N PRO A 361 13.01 -10.11 -6.03
CA PRO A 361 12.24 -10.29 -7.25
C PRO A 361 10.76 -10.53 -6.95
N TYR A 362 9.92 -10.12 -7.90
CA TYR A 362 8.52 -10.52 -7.96
C TYR A 362 8.10 -10.97 -9.34
N THR A 363 7.07 -11.80 -9.39
CA THR A 363 6.41 -12.21 -10.62
C THR A 363 4.89 -12.17 -10.39
N VAL A 364 4.16 -11.52 -11.27
CA VAL A 364 2.70 -11.55 -11.32
C VAL A 364 2.26 -12.19 -12.62
N THR A 365 1.58 -13.33 -12.53
CA THR A 365 1.04 -14.05 -13.68
C THR A 365 -0.48 -13.95 -13.68
N ILE A 366 -1.06 -13.45 -14.76
CA ILE A 366 -2.48 -13.26 -14.93
C ILE A 366 -2.99 -14.22 -15.98
N ASN A 367 -3.94 -15.07 -15.60
CA ASN A 367 -4.52 -16.10 -16.45
C ASN A 367 -6.05 -16.00 -16.46
N GLY A 368 -6.64 -15.94 -17.64
CA GLY A 368 -8.10 -15.99 -17.84
C GLY A 368 -8.86 -14.68 -17.55
N CYS A 369 -8.44 -13.88 -16.59
CA CYS A 369 -8.99 -12.55 -16.37
C CYS A 369 -8.14 -11.47 -17.05
N VAL A 370 -8.76 -10.35 -17.34
CA VAL A 370 -8.14 -9.18 -17.97
C VAL A 370 -7.98 -8.09 -16.90
N LEU A 371 -6.82 -7.47 -16.81
CA LEU A 371 -6.69 -6.22 -16.08
C LEU A 371 -7.42 -5.14 -16.88
N ASP A 372 -8.22 -4.34 -16.20
CA ASP A 372 -8.99 -3.29 -16.82
C ASP A 372 -8.19 -2.00 -16.91
N PRO A 373 -7.80 -1.56 -18.11
CA PRO A 373 -7.04 -0.32 -18.30
C PRO A 373 -7.87 0.95 -18.03
N GLY A 374 -9.19 0.84 -17.99
CA GLY A 374 -10.08 1.96 -17.72
C GLY A 374 -10.37 2.21 -16.25
N ALA A 375 -9.83 1.40 -15.35
CA ALA A 375 -10.02 1.59 -13.91
C ALA A 375 -9.28 2.84 -13.43
N THR A 376 -9.98 3.72 -12.71
CA THR A 376 -9.45 4.98 -12.20
C THR A 376 -8.23 4.78 -11.30
N ASP A 377 -8.20 3.67 -10.54
CA ASP A 377 -7.11 3.37 -9.60
C ASP A 377 -5.99 2.52 -10.21
N GLY A 378 -6.16 1.96 -11.41
CA GLY A 378 -5.21 1.06 -12.06
C GLY A 378 -4.84 -0.17 -11.22
N SER A 379 -4.22 -1.17 -11.83
CA SER A 379 -3.69 -2.31 -11.08
C SER A 379 -2.28 -2.01 -10.59
N HIS A 380 -2.03 -2.18 -9.29
CA HIS A 380 -0.72 -1.90 -8.71
C HIS A 380 -0.47 -2.69 -7.43
N MET A 381 0.79 -2.79 -7.05
CA MET A 381 1.25 -3.28 -5.75
C MET A 381 1.95 -2.15 -5.02
N TRP A 382 1.83 -2.11 -3.70
CA TRP A 382 2.55 -1.14 -2.89
C TRP A 382 2.89 -1.69 -1.51
N PHE A 383 3.93 -1.14 -0.91
CA PHE A 383 4.32 -1.41 0.45
C PHE A 383 4.95 -0.16 1.07
N TRP A 384 4.93 -0.09 2.38
CA TRP A 384 5.72 0.91 3.11
C TRP A 384 6.99 0.26 3.62
N GLU A 385 8.12 0.89 3.39
CA GLU A 385 9.38 0.49 3.99
C GLU A 385 9.24 0.50 5.51
N GLN A 386 9.70 -0.54 6.20
CA GLN A 386 9.58 -0.64 7.66
C GLN A 386 10.95 -0.51 8.33
N TYR A 387 10.98 0.27 9.40
CA TYR A 387 12.18 0.61 10.17
C TYR A 387 11.95 0.29 11.65
N ALA A 388 13.02 -0.24 12.32
CA ALA A 388 13.02 -0.52 13.77
C ALA A 388 13.20 0.73 14.62
#